data_040ac633b72b4f651f5d3caec8a1a0b4
#
_entry.id   040ac633b72b4f651f5d3caec8a1a0b4
#
_cell.length_a   1.000
_cell.length_b   1.000
_cell.length_c   1.000
_cell.angle_alpha   90.00
_cell.angle_beta   90.00
_cell.angle_gamma   90.00
#
_symmetry.space_group_name_H-M   'P 1'
#
loop_
_entity.id
_entity.type
_entity.pdbx_description
1 polymer ?
#
loop_
_entity_poly.entity_id
_entity_poly.type
_entity_poly.pdbx_seq_one_letter_code
_entity_poly.pdbx_strand_id
1 'polypeptide(L)'
;MTAEDLPPITLQATREFAARVASVYPTQQTILFGSRARGTANDESDADVAVVLIGKAGNFIHTKMAMNDIAYDILLSTGIRIQPLPVWEEEWAQPERYSNPYLLQNIMREGITL
;
A
#
# COMPACT_ATOMS: atom_id res chain seq x y z
N MET A 1 9.46 9.13 -10.76
CA MET A 1 8.73 7.99 -11.34
C MET A 1 7.26 8.08 -10.95
N THR A 2 6.36 7.80 -11.88
CA THR A 2 4.92 7.84 -11.63
C THR A 2 4.33 6.44 -11.78
N ALA A 3 3.04 6.29 -11.44
CA ALA A 3 2.37 4.99 -11.53
C ALA A 3 2.41 4.42 -12.96
N GLU A 4 2.34 5.26 -13.98
CA GLU A 4 2.36 4.86 -15.38
C GLU A 4 3.72 4.29 -15.83
N ASP A 5 4.78 4.52 -15.07
CA ASP A 5 6.11 3.96 -15.34
C ASP A 5 6.27 2.53 -14.83
N LEU A 6 5.30 2.03 -14.05
CA LEU A 6 5.34 0.67 -13.52
C LEU A 6 5.08 -0.37 -14.61
N PRO A 7 5.62 -1.60 -14.46
CA PRO A 7 5.23 -2.70 -15.35
C PRO A 7 3.69 -2.86 -15.34
N PRO A 8 3.07 -3.13 -16.51
CA PRO A 8 1.61 -3.18 -16.60
C PRO A 8 0.92 -4.09 -15.60
N ILE A 9 1.48 -5.28 -15.33
CA ILE A 9 0.86 -6.22 -14.38
C ILE A 9 0.94 -5.68 -12.93
N THR A 10 2.04 -5.03 -12.57
CA THR A 10 2.18 -4.40 -11.26
C THR A 10 1.17 -3.28 -11.09
N LEU A 11 1.02 -2.43 -12.09
CA LEU A 11 0.06 -1.33 -12.07
C LEU A 11 -1.38 -1.85 -11.95
N GLN A 12 -1.73 -2.86 -12.76
CA GLN A 12 -3.05 -3.47 -12.72
C GLN A 12 -3.36 -4.05 -11.34
N ALA A 13 -2.44 -4.85 -10.79
CA ALA A 13 -2.64 -5.51 -9.50
C ALA A 13 -2.78 -4.49 -8.36
N THR A 14 -1.91 -3.50 -8.31
CA THR A 14 -1.92 -2.51 -7.24
C THR A 14 -3.14 -1.59 -7.32
N ARG A 15 -3.56 -1.20 -8.51
CA ARG A 15 -4.77 -0.39 -8.69
C ARG A 15 -6.05 -1.17 -8.38
N GLU A 16 -6.11 -2.44 -8.73
CA GLU A 16 -7.24 -3.28 -8.37
C GLU A 16 -7.33 -3.44 -6.85
N PHE A 17 -6.19 -3.67 -6.18
CA PHE A 17 -6.15 -3.72 -4.73
C PHE A 17 -6.65 -2.41 -4.10
N ALA A 18 -6.14 -1.28 -4.58
CA ALA A 18 -6.54 0.05 -4.09
C ALA A 18 -8.04 0.27 -4.23
N ALA A 19 -8.61 -0.09 -5.37
CA ALA A 19 -10.04 0.07 -5.62
C ALA A 19 -10.89 -0.81 -4.69
N ARG A 20 -10.48 -2.04 -4.46
CA ARG A 20 -11.19 -2.95 -3.56
C ARG A 20 -11.14 -2.50 -2.11
N VAL A 21 -9.98 -2.03 -1.65
CA VAL A 21 -9.85 -1.50 -0.29
C VAL A 21 -10.72 -0.26 -0.12
N ALA A 22 -10.72 0.64 -1.11
CA ALA A 22 -11.53 1.86 -1.07
C ALA A 22 -13.03 1.57 -1.04
N SER A 23 -13.48 0.41 -1.53
CA SER A 23 -14.88 0.02 -1.46
C SER A 23 -15.31 -0.45 -0.05
N VAL A 24 -14.34 -0.77 0.82
CA VAL A 24 -14.59 -1.29 2.17
C VAL A 24 -14.22 -0.28 3.25
N TYR A 25 -13.15 0.48 3.04
CA TYR A 25 -12.63 1.46 3.99
C TYR A 25 -12.56 2.85 3.36
N PRO A 26 -12.83 3.92 4.14
CA PRO A 26 -12.62 5.28 3.64
C PRO A 26 -11.12 5.53 3.48
N THR A 27 -10.67 5.72 2.25
CA THR A 27 -9.27 5.82 1.89
C THR A 27 -8.93 7.22 1.38
N GLN A 28 -7.86 7.82 1.90
CA GLN A 28 -7.34 9.10 1.44
C GLN A 28 -6.45 8.91 0.22
N GLN A 29 -5.50 7.96 0.30
CA GLN A 29 -4.59 7.64 -0.79
C GLN A 29 -3.98 6.25 -0.59
N THR A 30 -3.47 5.69 -1.68
CA THR A 30 -2.71 4.45 -1.67
C THR A 30 -1.36 4.69 -2.35
N ILE A 31 -0.30 4.12 -1.78
CA ILE A 31 1.08 4.41 -2.19
C ILE A 31 1.86 3.10 -2.29
N LEU A 32 2.40 2.84 -3.48
CA LEU A 32 3.36 1.75 -3.66
C LEU A 32 4.72 2.21 -3.16
N PHE A 33 5.38 1.38 -2.34
CA PHE A 33 6.73 1.68 -1.86
C PHE A 33 7.59 0.41 -1.92
N GLY A 34 8.80 0.48 -1.40
CA GLY A 34 9.72 -0.65 -1.41
C GLY A 34 10.37 -0.89 -2.78
N SER A 35 10.83 -2.11 -3.02
CA SER A 35 11.65 -2.44 -4.19
C SER A 35 10.93 -2.21 -5.52
N ARG A 36 9.63 -2.49 -5.61
CA ARG A 36 8.89 -2.26 -6.86
C ARG A 36 8.73 -0.77 -7.18
N ALA A 37 8.66 0.09 -6.16
CA ALA A 37 8.64 1.53 -6.37
C ALA A 37 10.02 2.07 -6.76
N ARG A 38 11.09 1.46 -6.24
CA ARG A 38 12.47 1.88 -6.56
C ARG A 38 12.98 1.33 -7.89
N GLY A 39 12.26 0.40 -8.51
CA GLY A 39 12.72 -0.23 -9.75
C GLY A 39 13.80 -1.30 -9.54
N THR A 40 13.98 -1.80 -8.31
CA THR A 40 14.97 -2.81 -7.97
C THR A 40 14.35 -4.20 -7.75
N ALA A 41 13.07 -4.33 -8.01
CA ALA A 41 12.33 -5.57 -7.81
C ALA A 41 12.64 -6.61 -8.90
N ASN A 42 12.44 -7.87 -8.54
CA ASN A 42 12.37 -8.98 -9.50
C ASN A 42 10.92 -9.51 -9.51
N ASP A 43 10.67 -10.55 -10.31
CA ASP A 43 9.33 -11.11 -10.51
C ASP A 43 8.73 -11.70 -9.21
N GLU A 44 9.59 -12.06 -8.25
CA GLU A 44 9.16 -12.65 -6.98
C GLU A 44 9.02 -11.61 -5.86
N SER A 45 9.37 -10.36 -6.11
CA SER A 45 9.28 -9.31 -5.10
C SER A 45 7.83 -8.99 -4.74
N ASP A 46 7.56 -8.82 -3.44
CA ASP A 46 6.25 -8.34 -2.99
C ASP A 46 6.05 -6.88 -3.40
N ALA A 47 4.80 -6.51 -3.61
CA ALA A 47 4.41 -5.12 -3.84
C ALA A 47 3.93 -4.54 -2.50
N ASP A 48 4.74 -3.67 -1.91
CA ASP A 48 4.40 -3.02 -0.64
C ASP A 48 3.47 -1.83 -0.90
N VAL A 49 2.28 -1.87 -0.34
CA VAL A 49 1.27 -0.83 -0.56
C VAL A 49 0.78 -0.27 0.77
N ALA A 50 1.07 1.01 0.99
CA ALA A 50 0.54 1.75 2.12
C ALA A 50 -0.85 2.28 1.75
N VAL A 51 -1.81 2.05 2.64
CA VAL A 51 -3.18 2.56 2.48
C VAL A 51 -3.41 3.58 3.58
N VAL A 52 -3.52 4.85 3.20
CA VAL A 52 -3.79 5.93 4.15
C VAL A 52 -5.30 6.03 4.33
N LEU A 53 -5.75 5.66 5.52
CA LEU A 53 -7.17 5.61 5.88
C LEU A 53 -7.60 6.91 6.53
N ILE A 54 -8.82 7.35 6.20
CA ILE A 54 -9.40 8.57 6.76
C ILE A 54 -9.77 8.33 8.22
N GLY A 55 -9.49 9.31 9.06
CA GLY A 55 -9.91 9.30 10.45
C GLY A 55 -8.81 8.96 11.43
N LYS A 56 -9.25 8.62 12.65
CA LYS A 56 -8.34 8.29 13.75
C LYS A 56 -7.87 6.84 13.65
N ALA A 57 -6.69 6.59 14.22
CA ALA A 57 -6.11 5.25 14.25
C ALA A 57 -7.09 4.22 14.86
N GLY A 58 -7.30 3.14 14.12
CA GLY A 58 -8.13 2.03 14.54
C GLY A 58 -7.29 0.82 14.91
N ASN A 59 -7.89 -0.36 14.79
CA ASN A 59 -7.21 -1.62 15.09
C ASN A 59 -6.33 -2.04 13.92
N PHE A 60 -5.02 -1.91 14.09
CA PHE A 60 -4.03 -2.19 13.04
C PHE A 60 -4.10 -3.65 12.56
N ILE A 61 -4.06 -4.60 13.50
CA ILE A 61 -4.01 -6.03 13.15
C ILE A 61 -5.31 -6.44 12.42
N HIS A 62 -6.46 -6.06 12.95
CA HIS A 62 -7.74 -6.39 12.34
C HIS A 62 -7.85 -5.83 10.92
N THR A 63 -7.48 -4.58 10.74
CA THR A 63 -7.53 -3.90 9.44
C THR A 63 -6.55 -4.53 8.46
N LYS A 64 -5.31 -4.81 8.91
CA LYS A 64 -4.31 -5.46 8.06
C LYS A 64 -4.76 -6.84 7.62
N MET A 65 -5.38 -7.62 8.50
CA MET A 65 -5.88 -8.96 8.15
C MET A 65 -6.99 -8.87 7.10
N ALA A 66 -7.90 -7.92 7.22
CA ALA A 66 -8.94 -7.70 6.21
C ALA A 66 -8.35 -7.32 4.87
N MET A 67 -7.30 -6.48 4.86
CA MET A 67 -6.59 -6.11 3.64
C MET A 67 -5.81 -7.29 3.06
N ASN A 68 -5.27 -8.17 3.90
CA ASN A 68 -4.58 -9.37 3.44
C ASN A 68 -5.53 -10.31 2.69
N ASP A 69 -6.78 -10.41 3.09
CA ASP A 69 -7.78 -11.21 2.38
C ASP A 69 -8.00 -10.68 0.96
N ILE A 70 -8.08 -9.37 0.80
CA ILE A 70 -8.18 -8.73 -0.52
C ILE A 70 -6.90 -8.98 -1.32
N ALA A 71 -5.73 -8.83 -0.69
CA ALA A 71 -4.44 -9.05 -1.33
C ALA A 71 -4.28 -10.48 -1.82
N TYR A 72 -4.83 -11.46 -1.11
CA TYR A 72 -4.80 -12.85 -1.51
C TYR A 72 -5.58 -13.06 -2.81
N ASP A 73 -6.76 -12.45 -2.94
CA ASP A 73 -7.54 -12.52 -4.18
C ASP A 73 -6.78 -11.92 -5.36
N ILE A 74 -6.07 -10.82 -5.14
CA ILE A 74 -5.22 -10.20 -6.16
C ILE A 74 -4.09 -11.13 -6.57
N LEU A 75 -3.46 -11.80 -5.61
CA LEU A 75 -2.40 -12.78 -5.88
C LEU A 75 -2.92 -13.90 -6.78
N LEU A 76 -4.11 -14.42 -6.50
CA LEU A 76 -4.69 -15.51 -7.29
C LEU A 76 -5.00 -15.09 -8.72
N SER A 77 -5.40 -13.83 -8.93
CA SER A 77 -5.78 -13.34 -10.26
C SER A 77 -4.62 -12.80 -11.08
N THR A 78 -3.57 -12.27 -10.44
CA THR A 78 -2.49 -11.57 -11.14
C THR A 78 -1.10 -12.19 -10.94
N GLY A 79 -0.92 -13.03 -9.93
CA GLY A 79 0.40 -13.54 -9.54
C GLY A 79 1.24 -12.56 -8.73
N ILE A 80 0.74 -11.35 -8.47
CA ILE A 80 1.45 -10.33 -7.69
C ILE A 80 1.01 -10.42 -6.23
N ARG A 81 1.98 -10.62 -5.34
CA ARG A 81 1.76 -10.62 -3.89
C ARG A 81 1.84 -9.19 -3.36
N ILE A 82 0.75 -8.71 -2.78
CA ILE A 82 0.69 -7.38 -2.17
C ILE A 82 0.85 -7.51 -0.67
N GLN A 83 1.70 -6.66 -0.09
CA GLN A 83 1.88 -6.52 1.36
C GLN A 83 1.24 -5.21 1.80
N PRO A 84 0.02 -5.25 2.37
CA PRO A 84 -0.67 -4.03 2.77
C PRO A 84 -0.09 -3.46 4.07
N LEU A 85 -0.03 -2.14 4.13
CA LEU A 85 0.32 -1.41 5.35
C LEU A 85 -0.77 -0.36 5.62
N PRO A 86 -1.70 -0.59 6.57
CA PRO A 86 -2.67 0.43 6.93
C PRO A 86 -1.99 1.53 7.75
N VAL A 87 -2.24 2.78 7.36
CA VAL A 87 -1.77 3.97 8.07
C VAL A 87 -2.95 4.93 8.13
N TRP A 88 -3.35 5.37 9.33
CA TRP A 88 -4.42 6.34 9.43
C TRP A 88 -3.91 7.76 9.17
N GLU A 89 -4.80 8.62 8.67
CA GLU A 89 -4.40 9.99 8.27
C GLU A 89 -3.77 10.78 9.41
N GLU A 90 -4.18 10.57 10.67
CA GLU A 90 -3.55 11.23 11.81
C GLU A 90 -2.10 10.80 12.02
N GLU A 91 -1.79 9.51 11.76
CA GLU A 91 -0.43 8.99 11.80
C GLU A 91 0.39 9.50 10.62
N TRP A 92 -0.23 9.56 9.45
CA TRP A 92 0.40 10.06 8.24
C TRP A 92 0.76 11.55 8.36
N ALA A 93 -0.12 12.34 9.00
CA ALA A 93 0.11 13.76 9.23
C ALA A 93 1.16 14.03 10.31
N GLN A 94 1.37 13.09 11.24
CA GLN A 94 2.32 13.20 12.33
C GLN A 94 3.17 11.94 12.43
N PRO A 95 4.11 11.72 11.51
CA PRO A 95 4.89 10.47 11.44
C PRO A 95 5.65 10.16 12.72
N GLU A 96 6.02 11.18 13.50
CA GLU A 96 6.72 11.00 14.77
C GLU A 96 5.89 10.25 15.82
N ARG A 97 4.58 10.17 15.64
CA ARG A 97 3.68 9.40 16.52
C ARG A 97 3.50 7.96 16.10
N TYR A 98 3.95 7.63 14.89
CA TYR A 98 3.86 6.26 14.40
C TYR A 98 4.93 5.40 15.06
N SER A 99 4.66 4.09 15.21
CA SER A 99 5.61 3.17 15.85
C SER A 99 6.95 3.08 15.10
N ASN A 100 6.94 3.33 13.79
CA ASN A 100 8.14 3.36 12.97
C ASN A 100 8.13 4.63 12.09
N PRO A 101 8.55 5.79 12.63
CA PRO A 101 8.53 7.04 11.88
C PRO A 101 9.36 7.03 10.60
N TYR A 102 10.50 6.34 10.63
CA TYR A 102 11.39 6.26 9.46
C TYR A 102 10.73 5.55 8.28
N LEU A 103 9.90 4.54 8.56
CA LEU A 103 9.15 3.86 7.50
C LEU A 103 8.22 4.84 6.78
N LEU A 104 7.45 5.64 7.52
CA LEU A 104 6.55 6.61 6.91
C LEU A 104 7.31 7.67 6.12
N GLN A 105 8.44 8.15 6.65
CA GLN A 105 9.29 9.12 5.94
C GLN A 105 9.83 8.54 4.63
N ASN A 106 10.24 7.27 4.63
CA ASN A 106 10.71 6.59 3.42
C ASN A 106 9.58 6.45 2.39
N ILE A 107 8.38 6.10 2.83
CA ILE A 107 7.22 5.99 1.94
C ILE A 107 6.91 7.35 1.30
N MET A 108 6.95 8.43 2.08
CA MET A 108 6.73 9.78 1.58
C MET A 108 7.76 10.19 0.53
N ARG A 109 9.02 9.78 0.72
CA ARG A 109 10.13 10.15 -0.17
C ARG A 109 10.17 9.32 -1.45
N GLU A 110 9.96 8.01 -1.33
CA GLU A 110 10.18 7.05 -2.43
C GLU A 110 8.88 6.53 -3.05
N GLY A 111 7.75 6.72 -2.39
CA GLY A 111 6.49 6.11 -2.79
C GLY A 111 5.92 6.65 -4.08
N ILE A 112 5.16 5.80 -4.74
CA ILE A 112 4.44 6.14 -5.97
C ILE A 112 2.95 6.11 -5.64
N THR A 113 2.28 7.24 -5.77
CA THR A 113 0.83 7.32 -5.57
C THR A 113 0.10 6.58 -6.68
N LEU A 114 -0.78 5.69 -6.29
CA LEU A 114 -1.54 4.84 -7.23
C LEU A 114 -2.81 5.51 -7.73
#